data_c0e343d1c5429d0fce7ad7a9420ed213
#
_entry.id   c0e343d1c5429d0fce7ad7a9420ed213
#
_cell.length_a   1.000
_cell.length_b   1.000
_cell.length_c   1.000
_cell.angle_alpha   90.00
_cell.angle_beta   90.00
_cell.angle_gamma   90.00
#
_symmetry.space_group_name_H-M   'P 1'
#
loop_
_entity.id
_entity.type
_entity.pdbx_description
1 polymer ?
#
loop_
_entity_poly.entity_id
_entity_poly.type
_entity_poly.pdbx_seq_one_letter_code
_entity_poly.pdbx_strand_id
1 'polypeptide(L)'
;MIIWLNGPFGAGKTTLSEKLAALLPGSLVVDPEEVGFALRRLVPAPPTGDFQDLPIWRSLTRFTLTEIRRLYGSTLIVPMTLVVPAYLTEIVGGLVDGGEDVLHVWLDVDERILRSRITAQVIDPTDPVHDAEVRRWRLDQVDRCRAARTHLPDGTRFLDSGGTDPDTLAAEITGWVTAGRHL
;
A
#
# COMPACT_ATOMS: atom_id res chain seq x y z
N MET A 1 8.80 4.29 13.08
CA MET A 1 8.90 3.35 11.95
C MET A 1 7.65 3.40 11.11
N ILE A 2 7.76 3.22 9.79
CA ILE A 2 6.66 3.10 8.84
C ILE A 2 6.80 1.76 8.12
N ILE A 3 5.78 0.89 8.15
CA ILE A 3 5.72 -0.36 7.39
C ILE A 3 4.88 -0.08 6.15
N TRP A 4 5.51 0.08 5.00
CA TRP A 4 4.83 0.32 3.73
C TRP A 4 4.52 -1.01 3.05
N LEU A 5 3.26 -1.43 3.06
CA LEU A 5 2.78 -2.64 2.38
C LEU A 5 2.40 -2.28 0.95
N ASN A 6 3.28 -2.60 0.00
CA ASN A 6 3.07 -2.38 -1.42
C ASN A 6 2.69 -3.69 -2.14
N GLY A 7 2.22 -3.58 -3.33
CA GLY A 7 1.85 -4.72 -4.17
C GLY A 7 0.59 -4.46 -4.99
N PRO A 8 0.25 -5.37 -5.92
CA PRO A 8 -0.92 -5.23 -6.79
C PRO A 8 -2.25 -5.13 -6.01
N PHE A 9 -3.28 -4.66 -6.69
CA PHE A 9 -4.65 -4.79 -6.20
C PHE A 9 -4.99 -6.28 -6.05
N GLY A 10 -5.62 -6.68 -4.95
CA GLY A 10 -5.91 -8.08 -4.65
C GLY A 10 -4.74 -8.88 -4.03
N ALA A 11 -3.58 -8.27 -3.80
CA ALA A 11 -2.44 -8.93 -3.14
C ALA A 11 -2.65 -9.20 -1.64
N GLY A 12 -3.70 -8.67 -1.00
CA GLY A 12 -4.00 -8.93 0.40
C GLY A 12 -3.42 -7.89 1.37
N LYS A 13 -3.05 -6.69 0.91
CA LYS A 13 -2.49 -5.61 1.76
C LYS A 13 -3.38 -5.27 2.94
N THR A 14 -4.68 -5.10 2.73
CA THR A 14 -5.65 -4.76 3.79
C THR A 14 -5.71 -5.85 4.85
N THR A 15 -5.88 -7.11 4.44
CA THR A 15 -5.88 -8.25 5.37
C THR A 15 -4.58 -8.33 6.17
N LEU A 16 -3.44 -8.12 5.51
CA LEU A 16 -2.14 -8.16 6.17
C LEU A 16 -1.96 -6.97 7.13
N SER A 17 -2.47 -5.79 6.79
CA SER A 17 -2.42 -4.62 7.69
C SER A 17 -3.22 -4.84 8.97
N GLU A 18 -4.38 -5.48 8.89
CA GLU A 18 -5.19 -5.85 10.06
C GLU A 18 -4.47 -6.87 10.97
N LYS A 19 -3.84 -7.89 10.36
CA LYS A 19 -3.06 -8.89 11.10
C LYS A 19 -1.85 -8.26 11.80
N LEU A 20 -1.12 -7.38 11.10
CA LEU A 20 0.01 -6.66 11.68
C LEU A 20 -0.42 -5.74 12.83
N ALA A 21 -1.54 -5.04 12.69
CA ALA A 21 -2.06 -4.18 13.76
C ALA A 21 -2.38 -4.99 15.03
N ALA A 22 -2.86 -6.23 14.87
CA ALA A 22 -3.10 -7.13 16.00
C ALA A 22 -1.79 -7.62 16.67
N LEU A 23 -0.71 -7.80 15.90
CA LEU A 23 0.60 -8.26 16.40
C LEU A 23 1.51 -7.13 16.90
N LEU A 24 1.23 -5.88 16.53
CA LEU A 24 2.02 -4.70 16.89
C LEU A 24 1.16 -3.71 17.71
N PRO A 25 0.98 -3.95 19.01
CA PRO A 25 0.15 -3.08 19.85
C PRO A 25 0.62 -1.62 19.80
N GLY A 26 -0.33 -0.70 19.66
CA GLY A 26 -0.05 0.73 19.53
C GLY A 26 0.34 1.19 18.12
N SER A 27 0.37 0.28 17.12
CA SER A 27 0.49 0.67 15.72
C SER A 27 -0.82 1.30 15.21
N LEU A 28 -0.70 2.10 14.14
CA LEU A 28 -1.82 2.71 13.45
C LEU A 28 -1.82 2.26 11.97
N VAL A 29 -2.97 1.78 11.49
CA VAL A 29 -3.18 1.58 10.06
C VAL A 29 -3.56 2.92 9.45
N VAL A 30 -2.76 3.39 8.49
CA VAL A 30 -2.99 4.66 7.79
C VAL A 30 -3.08 4.37 6.31
N ASP A 31 -4.29 4.44 5.76
CA ASP A 31 -4.55 4.21 4.34
C ASP A 31 -4.45 5.54 3.56
N PRO A 32 -3.46 5.69 2.65
CA PRO A 32 -3.34 6.88 1.82
C PRO A 32 -4.50 7.10 0.85
N GLU A 33 -5.33 6.10 0.57
CA GLU A 33 -6.54 6.27 -0.25
C GLU A 33 -7.51 7.26 0.40
N GLU A 34 -7.56 7.37 1.73
CA GLU A 34 -8.39 8.35 2.45
C GLU A 34 -8.01 9.79 2.09
N VAL A 35 -6.72 10.08 1.93
CA VAL A 35 -6.25 11.38 1.42
C VAL A 35 -6.74 11.60 0.00
N GLY A 36 -6.72 10.57 -0.84
CA GLY A 36 -7.23 10.61 -2.21
C GLY A 36 -8.74 10.89 -2.25
N PHE A 37 -9.52 10.21 -1.42
CA PHE A 37 -10.97 10.43 -1.33
C PHE A 37 -11.33 11.83 -0.83
N ALA A 38 -10.57 12.36 0.13
CA ALA A 38 -10.75 13.74 0.57
C ALA A 38 -10.46 14.73 -0.58
N LEU A 39 -9.38 14.53 -1.32
CA LEU A 39 -8.98 15.40 -2.43
C LEU A 39 -9.98 15.40 -3.59
N ARG A 40 -10.65 14.28 -3.89
CA ARG A 40 -11.70 14.21 -4.91
C ARG A 40 -12.85 15.21 -4.68
N ARG A 41 -13.03 15.67 -3.44
CA ARG A 41 -14.05 16.67 -3.06
C ARG A 41 -13.52 18.10 -3.10
N LEU A 42 -12.21 18.30 -3.19
CA LEU A 42 -11.54 19.59 -3.05
C LEU A 42 -10.94 20.11 -4.33
N VAL A 43 -10.46 19.22 -5.21
CA VAL A 43 -9.78 19.59 -6.45
C VAL A 43 -10.33 18.80 -7.64
N PRO A 44 -10.19 19.32 -8.89
CA PRO A 44 -10.56 18.56 -10.09
C PRO A 44 -9.86 17.21 -10.16
N ALA A 45 -10.57 16.18 -10.62
CA ALA A 45 -9.98 14.87 -10.84
C ALA A 45 -8.90 14.96 -11.95
N PRO A 46 -7.80 14.20 -11.83
CA PRO A 46 -6.80 14.13 -12.91
C PRO A 46 -7.40 13.42 -14.12
N PRO A 47 -6.89 13.67 -15.36
CA PRO A 47 -7.41 13.05 -16.58
C PRO A 47 -7.40 11.51 -16.56
N THR A 48 -6.49 10.92 -15.82
CA THR A 48 -6.36 9.45 -15.62
C THR A 48 -7.37 8.86 -14.65
N GLY A 49 -8.04 9.70 -13.83
CA GLY A 49 -8.87 9.27 -12.72
C GLY A 49 -8.10 8.73 -11.50
N ASP A 50 -6.78 8.56 -11.60
CA ASP A 50 -5.93 8.09 -10.51
C ASP A 50 -5.40 9.27 -9.67
N PHE A 51 -5.84 9.41 -8.44
CA PHE A 51 -5.41 10.48 -7.54
C PHE A 51 -3.90 10.48 -7.27
N GLN A 52 -3.19 9.38 -7.52
CA GLN A 52 -1.73 9.31 -7.40
C GLN A 52 -1.02 10.27 -8.36
N ASP A 53 -1.66 10.61 -9.50
CA ASP A 53 -1.15 11.56 -10.47
C ASP A 53 -1.22 13.02 -9.99
N LEU A 54 -1.96 13.29 -8.92
CA LEU A 54 -2.02 14.61 -8.29
C LEU A 54 -0.78 14.86 -7.43
N PRO A 55 0.07 15.87 -7.74
CA PRO A 55 1.22 16.22 -6.88
C PRO A 55 0.80 16.54 -5.44
N ILE A 56 -0.36 17.16 -5.27
CA ILE A 56 -0.91 17.48 -3.96
C ILE A 56 -1.21 16.22 -3.13
N TRP A 57 -1.68 15.12 -3.76
CA TRP A 57 -1.91 13.87 -3.06
C TRP A 57 -0.60 13.29 -2.50
N ARG A 58 0.46 13.28 -3.32
CA ARG A 58 1.76 12.74 -2.90
C ARG A 58 2.37 13.56 -1.77
N SER A 59 2.30 14.89 -1.87
CA SER A 59 2.77 15.80 -0.82
C SER A 59 1.99 15.63 0.48
N LEU A 60 0.65 15.57 0.42
CA LEU A 60 -0.20 15.40 1.61
C LEU A 60 -0.04 14.02 2.22
N THR A 61 0.09 12.96 1.43
CA THR A 61 0.36 11.61 1.94
C THR A 61 1.64 11.60 2.75
N ARG A 62 2.74 12.10 2.20
CA ARG A 62 4.02 12.18 2.93
C ARG A 62 3.88 13.03 4.20
N PHE A 63 3.30 14.23 4.09
CA PHE A 63 3.11 15.13 5.23
C PHE A 63 2.26 14.48 6.33
N THR A 64 1.14 13.84 5.97
CA THR A 64 0.24 13.18 6.92
C THR A 64 0.96 12.07 7.68
N LEU A 65 1.71 11.21 6.99
CA LEU A 65 2.47 10.13 7.61
C LEU A 65 3.53 10.67 8.58
N THR A 66 4.28 11.69 8.17
CA THR A 66 5.28 12.34 9.03
C THR A 66 4.64 12.98 10.27
N GLU A 67 3.52 13.68 10.11
CA GLU A 67 2.85 14.33 11.24
C GLU A 67 2.21 13.33 12.21
N ILE A 68 1.61 12.24 11.71
CA ILE A 68 1.09 11.19 12.58
C ILE A 68 2.25 10.55 13.37
N ARG A 69 3.38 10.26 12.73
CA ARG A 69 4.57 9.75 13.41
C ARG A 69 5.06 10.70 14.49
N ARG A 70 5.19 12.00 14.17
CA ARG A 70 5.68 13.02 15.09
C ARG A 70 4.76 13.20 16.30
N LEU A 71 3.45 13.17 16.09
CA LEU A 71 2.47 13.47 17.16
C LEU A 71 2.13 12.25 18.03
N TYR A 72 2.09 11.06 17.45
CA TYR A 72 1.64 9.86 18.16
C TYR A 72 2.77 8.89 18.48
N GLY A 73 3.94 9.01 17.84
CA GLY A 73 5.08 8.12 18.07
C GLY A 73 4.87 6.66 17.64
N SER A 74 3.69 6.33 17.09
CA SER A 74 3.28 4.97 16.75
C SER A 74 4.00 4.43 15.52
N THR A 75 4.15 3.11 15.44
CA THR A 75 4.46 2.44 14.16
C THR A 75 3.28 2.60 13.23
N LEU A 76 3.52 3.05 11.99
CA LEU A 76 2.46 3.13 10.98
C LEU A 76 2.51 1.92 10.06
N ILE A 77 1.35 1.37 9.73
CA ILE A 77 1.14 0.32 8.74
C ILE A 77 0.40 0.97 7.57
N VAL A 78 1.03 1.04 6.40
CA VAL A 78 0.56 1.82 5.25
C VAL A 78 0.28 0.88 4.07
N PRO A 79 -0.96 0.39 3.91
CA PRO A 79 -1.34 -0.46 2.78
C PRO A 79 -1.64 0.40 1.55
N MET A 80 -0.71 0.45 0.57
CA MET A 80 -0.93 1.23 -0.65
C MET A 80 -0.28 0.58 -1.86
N THR A 81 -1.01 0.48 -2.98
CA THR A 81 -0.43 0.15 -4.29
C THR A 81 0.26 1.39 -4.85
N LEU A 82 1.59 1.42 -4.87
CA LEU A 82 2.38 2.52 -5.40
C LEU A 82 3.45 1.95 -6.34
N VAL A 83 3.20 2.07 -7.65
CA VAL A 83 3.95 1.34 -8.68
C VAL A 83 4.68 2.23 -9.67
N VAL A 84 4.49 3.55 -9.61
CA VAL A 84 5.25 4.51 -10.42
C VAL A 84 6.55 4.84 -9.70
N PRO A 85 7.72 4.56 -10.29
CA PRO A 85 9.02 4.77 -9.61
C PRO A 85 9.21 6.20 -9.10
N ALA A 86 8.82 7.21 -9.88
CA ALA A 86 8.90 8.59 -9.46
C ALA A 86 8.06 8.90 -8.22
N TYR A 87 6.87 8.28 -8.08
CA TYR A 87 5.99 8.48 -6.93
C TYR A 87 6.52 7.75 -5.70
N LEU A 88 7.13 6.56 -5.88
CA LEU A 88 7.85 5.85 -4.82
C LEU A 88 9.00 6.69 -4.28
N THR A 89 9.82 7.26 -5.16
CA THR A 89 10.90 8.16 -4.75
C THR A 89 10.38 9.39 -4.03
N GLU A 90 9.31 10.02 -4.54
CA GLU A 90 8.74 11.24 -3.95
C GLU A 90 8.16 10.98 -2.55
N ILE A 91 7.47 9.86 -2.35
CA ILE A 91 6.80 9.56 -1.08
C ILE A 91 7.72 8.76 -0.16
N VAL A 92 8.09 7.54 -0.53
CA VAL A 92 8.88 6.64 0.32
C VAL A 92 10.31 7.17 0.47
N GLY A 93 10.96 7.56 -0.63
CA GLY A 93 12.27 8.20 -0.57
C GLY A 93 12.25 9.49 0.26
N GLY A 94 11.24 10.34 0.05
CA GLY A 94 11.07 11.57 0.83
C GLY A 94 10.80 11.35 2.32
N LEU A 95 10.20 10.22 2.73
CA LEU A 95 10.07 9.82 4.15
C LEU A 95 11.43 9.43 4.73
N VAL A 96 12.21 8.62 4.00
CA VAL A 96 13.57 8.20 4.40
C VAL A 96 14.50 9.41 4.50
N ASP A 97 14.50 10.31 3.51
CA ASP A 97 15.28 11.56 3.51
C ASP A 97 14.88 12.47 4.67
N GLY A 98 13.61 12.41 5.10
CA GLY A 98 13.09 13.11 6.28
C GLY A 98 13.45 12.46 7.61
N GLY A 99 14.21 11.35 7.60
CA GLY A 99 14.66 10.64 8.80
C GLY A 99 13.67 9.62 9.35
N GLU A 100 12.64 9.27 8.59
CA GLU A 100 11.74 8.17 8.97
C GLU A 100 12.39 6.82 8.65
N ASP A 101 12.24 5.91 9.57
CA ASP A 101 12.63 4.51 9.41
C ASP A 101 11.50 3.77 8.67
N VAL A 102 11.77 3.35 7.41
CA VAL A 102 10.78 2.75 6.52
C VAL A 102 11.14 1.30 6.20
N LEU A 103 10.24 0.38 6.49
CA LEU A 103 10.25 -1.00 6.02
C LEU A 103 9.32 -1.11 4.81
N HIS A 104 9.90 -1.15 3.61
CA HIS A 104 9.14 -1.34 2.38
C HIS A 104 8.99 -2.83 2.06
N VAL A 105 7.73 -3.29 1.99
CA VAL A 105 7.37 -4.69 1.74
C VAL A 105 6.55 -4.78 0.46
N TRP A 106 6.95 -5.67 -0.44
CA TRP A 106 6.22 -5.98 -1.66
C TRP A 106 5.54 -7.34 -1.54
N LEU A 107 4.22 -7.35 -1.70
CA LEU A 107 3.43 -8.58 -1.76
C LEU A 107 3.42 -9.12 -3.20
N ASP A 108 4.14 -10.20 -3.42
CA ASP A 108 4.22 -10.88 -4.70
C ASP A 108 3.09 -11.92 -4.83
N VAL A 109 2.46 -12.00 -6.00
CA VAL A 109 1.33 -12.91 -6.26
C VAL A 109 1.39 -13.40 -7.69
N ASP A 110 1.21 -14.70 -7.89
CA ASP A 110 1.01 -15.27 -9.24
C ASP A 110 -0.17 -14.58 -9.94
N GLU A 111 0.00 -14.29 -11.23
CA GLU A 111 -1.00 -13.54 -12.00
C GLU A 111 -2.38 -14.20 -11.99
N ARG A 112 -2.44 -15.54 -12.11
CA ARG A 112 -3.71 -16.26 -12.14
C ARG A 112 -4.44 -16.14 -10.81
N ILE A 113 -3.70 -16.25 -9.70
CA ILE A 113 -4.24 -16.08 -8.35
C ILE A 113 -4.74 -14.64 -8.18
N LEU A 114 -3.94 -13.66 -8.60
CA LEU A 114 -4.28 -12.25 -8.50
C LEU A 114 -5.57 -11.91 -9.26
N ARG A 115 -5.65 -12.30 -10.54
CA ARG A 115 -6.84 -12.08 -11.37
C ARG A 115 -8.08 -12.78 -10.78
N SER A 116 -7.92 -14.02 -10.28
CA SER A 116 -9.00 -14.75 -9.60
C SER A 116 -9.49 -14.00 -8.36
N ARG A 117 -8.57 -13.53 -7.51
CA ARG A 117 -8.91 -12.75 -6.31
C ARG A 117 -9.65 -11.46 -6.66
N ILE A 118 -9.15 -10.69 -7.64
CA ILE A 118 -9.80 -9.44 -8.09
C ILE A 118 -11.22 -9.73 -8.60
N THR A 119 -11.38 -10.76 -9.41
CA THR A 119 -12.69 -11.15 -9.97
C THR A 119 -13.70 -11.53 -8.88
N ALA A 120 -13.23 -12.17 -7.82
CA ALA A 120 -14.07 -12.60 -6.69
C ALA A 120 -14.34 -11.49 -5.65
N GLN A 121 -13.66 -10.33 -5.75
CA GLN A 121 -13.87 -9.25 -4.77
C GLN A 121 -15.28 -8.67 -4.84
N VAL A 122 -15.85 -8.45 -3.68
CA VAL A 122 -17.03 -7.62 -3.46
C VAL A 122 -16.57 -6.40 -2.65
N ILE A 123 -16.67 -5.22 -3.23
CA ILE A 123 -16.18 -3.96 -2.65
C ILE A 123 -17.35 -3.20 -2.04
N ASP A 124 -18.42 -3.06 -2.81
CA ASP A 124 -19.69 -2.50 -2.35
C ASP A 124 -20.86 -3.44 -2.73
N PRO A 125 -21.36 -4.24 -1.80
CA PRO A 125 -22.48 -5.15 -2.07
C PRO A 125 -23.77 -4.40 -2.41
N THR A 126 -23.87 -3.08 -2.13
CA THR A 126 -25.05 -2.26 -2.40
C THR A 126 -25.04 -1.64 -3.80
N ASP A 127 -23.88 -1.59 -4.47
CA ASP A 127 -23.72 -1.08 -5.84
C ASP A 127 -22.96 -2.08 -6.73
N PRO A 128 -23.64 -3.10 -7.28
CA PRO A 128 -23.00 -4.11 -8.14
C PRO A 128 -22.40 -3.55 -9.44
N VAL A 129 -22.94 -2.42 -9.93
CA VAL A 129 -22.45 -1.78 -11.17
C VAL A 129 -21.10 -1.13 -10.91
N HIS A 130 -21.02 -0.30 -9.88
CA HIS A 130 -19.76 0.29 -9.43
C HIS A 130 -18.72 -0.78 -9.09
N ASP A 131 -19.15 -1.83 -8.42
CA ASP A 131 -18.30 -2.97 -8.05
C ASP A 131 -17.66 -3.64 -9.29
N ALA A 132 -18.44 -3.83 -10.36
CA ALA A 132 -17.96 -4.37 -11.63
C ALA A 132 -16.98 -3.42 -12.33
N GLU A 133 -17.21 -2.11 -12.28
CA GLU A 133 -16.30 -1.10 -12.83
C GLU A 133 -14.95 -1.10 -12.11
N VAL A 134 -14.96 -1.12 -10.78
CA VAL A 134 -13.74 -1.18 -9.97
C VAL A 134 -12.96 -2.46 -10.21
N ARG A 135 -13.62 -3.62 -10.29
CA ARG A 135 -12.95 -4.89 -10.64
C ARG A 135 -12.29 -4.83 -12.01
N ARG A 136 -12.98 -4.29 -13.02
CA ARG A 136 -12.42 -4.12 -14.37
C ARG A 136 -11.17 -3.24 -14.32
N TRP A 137 -11.28 -2.06 -13.70
CA TRP A 137 -10.16 -1.16 -13.57
C TRP A 137 -8.96 -1.81 -12.87
N ARG A 138 -9.19 -2.58 -11.77
CA ARG A 138 -8.13 -3.32 -11.08
C ARG A 138 -7.48 -4.39 -11.97
N LEU A 139 -8.26 -5.10 -12.77
CA LEU A 139 -7.75 -6.09 -13.72
C LEU A 139 -6.86 -5.44 -14.79
N ASP A 140 -7.22 -4.25 -15.27
CA ASP A 140 -6.44 -3.48 -16.24
C ASP A 140 -5.10 -2.99 -15.65
N GLN A 141 -5.00 -2.85 -14.32
CA GLN A 141 -3.75 -2.47 -13.65
C GLN A 141 -2.78 -3.64 -13.41
N VAL A 142 -3.18 -4.88 -13.59
CA VAL A 142 -2.37 -6.07 -13.21
C VAL A 142 -1.00 -6.04 -13.86
N ASP A 143 -0.93 -5.83 -15.17
CA ASP A 143 0.34 -5.88 -15.92
C ASP A 143 1.28 -4.74 -15.50
N ARG A 144 0.74 -3.52 -15.30
CA ARG A 144 1.49 -2.36 -14.77
C ARG A 144 2.06 -2.65 -13.38
N CYS A 145 1.24 -3.22 -12.49
CA CYS A 145 1.68 -3.56 -11.15
C CYS A 145 2.79 -4.62 -11.17
N ARG A 146 2.67 -5.64 -12.01
CA ARG A 146 3.69 -6.69 -12.13
C ARG A 146 5.02 -6.15 -12.69
N ALA A 147 4.94 -5.29 -13.72
CA ALA A 147 6.12 -4.66 -14.29
C ALA A 147 6.88 -3.79 -13.27
N ALA A 148 6.18 -3.16 -12.33
CA ALA A 148 6.79 -2.33 -11.30
C ALA A 148 7.74 -3.09 -10.37
N ARG A 149 7.60 -4.40 -10.23
CA ARG A 149 8.45 -5.25 -9.39
C ARG A 149 9.95 -5.09 -9.66
N THR A 150 10.34 -4.80 -10.90
CA THR A 150 11.73 -4.63 -11.30
C THR A 150 12.31 -3.24 -11.03
N HIS A 151 11.49 -2.31 -10.52
CA HIS A 151 11.86 -0.91 -10.30
C HIS A 151 11.59 -0.47 -8.85
N LEU A 152 11.47 -1.44 -7.93
CA LEU A 152 11.27 -1.15 -6.52
C LEU A 152 12.59 -0.68 -5.87
N PRO A 153 12.52 0.10 -4.78
CA PRO A 153 13.70 0.56 -4.05
C PRO A 153 14.59 -0.59 -3.59
N ASP A 154 15.90 -0.34 -3.53
CA ASP A 154 16.83 -1.25 -2.88
C ASP A 154 16.40 -1.46 -1.42
N GLY A 155 16.57 -2.69 -0.90
CA GLY A 155 16.10 -3.03 0.45
C GLY A 155 14.64 -3.43 0.55
N THR A 156 13.85 -3.35 -0.54
CA THR A 156 12.48 -3.88 -0.55
C THR A 156 12.47 -5.36 -0.15
N ARG A 157 11.61 -5.70 0.82
CA ARG A 157 11.37 -7.09 1.24
C ARG A 157 10.24 -7.67 0.41
N PHE A 158 10.46 -8.86 -0.15
CA PHE A 158 9.47 -9.57 -0.96
C PHE A 158 8.83 -10.70 -0.16
N LEU A 159 7.49 -10.78 -0.22
CA LEU A 159 6.69 -11.83 0.41
C LEU A 159 5.76 -12.46 -0.62
N ASP A 160 5.74 -13.79 -0.70
CA ASP A 160 4.77 -14.53 -1.49
C ASP A 160 3.41 -14.54 -0.77
N SER A 161 2.54 -13.64 -1.15
CA SER A 161 1.16 -13.60 -0.63
C SER A 161 0.16 -14.43 -1.47
N GLY A 162 0.64 -15.08 -2.52
CA GLY A 162 -0.14 -16.03 -3.33
C GLY A 162 -0.32 -17.37 -2.63
N GLY A 163 0.76 -17.89 -2.07
CA GLY A 163 0.84 -19.22 -1.48
C GLY A 163 0.98 -19.25 0.04
N THR A 164 1.26 -18.10 0.69
CA THR A 164 1.51 -18.04 2.13
C THR A 164 0.31 -17.48 2.89
N ASP A 165 0.01 -18.08 4.01
CA ASP A 165 -1.05 -17.63 4.92
C ASP A 165 -0.76 -16.23 5.49
N PRO A 166 -1.76 -15.33 5.57
CA PRO A 166 -1.57 -13.96 6.07
C PRO A 166 -1.03 -13.86 7.49
N ASP A 167 -1.35 -14.80 8.38
CA ASP A 167 -0.81 -14.81 9.75
C ASP A 167 0.70 -15.11 9.76
N THR A 168 1.14 -16.01 8.89
CA THR A 168 2.58 -16.32 8.68
C THR A 168 3.32 -15.09 8.14
N LEU A 169 2.75 -14.40 7.15
CA LEU A 169 3.35 -13.18 6.60
C LEU A 169 3.44 -12.07 7.66
N ALA A 170 2.40 -11.90 8.47
CA ALA A 170 2.39 -10.91 9.54
C ALA A 170 3.45 -11.23 10.61
N ALA A 171 3.62 -12.49 10.98
CA ALA A 171 4.66 -12.92 11.92
C ALA A 171 6.07 -12.66 11.37
N GLU A 172 6.30 -12.91 10.08
CA GLU A 172 7.58 -12.64 9.43
C GLU A 172 7.93 -11.15 9.44
N ILE A 173 6.99 -10.27 9.06
CA ILE A 173 7.18 -8.81 9.12
C ILE A 173 7.45 -8.37 10.57
N THR A 174 6.69 -8.88 11.53
CA THR A 174 6.91 -8.57 12.95
C THR A 174 8.32 -8.96 13.40
N GLY A 175 8.83 -10.10 12.92
CA GLY A 175 10.21 -10.52 13.16
C GLY A 175 11.24 -9.54 12.59
N TRP A 176 11.02 -8.96 11.43
CA TRP A 176 11.90 -7.93 10.85
C TRP A 176 11.89 -6.64 11.65
N VAL A 177 10.70 -6.22 12.08
CA VAL A 177 10.51 -5.01 12.92
C VAL A 177 11.30 -5.14 14.22
N THR A 178 11.18 -6.27 14.90
CA THR A 178 11.88 -6.51 16.17
C THR A 178 13.39 -6.69 16.01
N ALA A 179 13.85 -7.17 14.86
CA ALA A 179 15.27 -7.33 14.55
C ALA A 179 15.96 -6.03 14.07
N GLY A 180 15.24 -4.92 13.89
CA GLY A 180 15.79 -3.65 13.43
C GLY A 180 16.32 -3.67 11.99
N ARG A 181 15.69 -4.42 11.07
CA ARG A 181 16.13 -4.59 9.67
C ARG A 181 15.24 -3.80 8.71
N HIS A 182 15.59 -2.51 8.48
CA HIS A 182 14.81 -1.56 7.68
C HIS A 182 15.65 -0.96 6.54
N LEU A 183 15.06 -0.09 5.71
CA LEU A 183 15.74 0.69 4.66
C LEU A 183 16.65 1.75 5.25
#